data_45eb44c25c945bec48bd89fa029e2ee6
#
_entry.id   45eb44c25c945bec48bd89fa029e2ee6
#
_cell.length_a   1.000
_cell.length_b   1.000
_cell.length_c   1.000
_cell.angle_alpha   90.00
_cell.angle_beta   90.00
_cell.angle_gamma   90.00
#
_symmetry.space_group_name_H-M   'P 1'
#
loop_
_entity.id
_entity.type
_entity.pdbx_description
1 polymer ?
#
loop_
_entity_poly.entity_id
_entity_poly.type
_entity_poly.pdbx_seq_one_letter_code
_entity_poly.pdbx_strand_id
1 'polypeptide(L)'
;MTSLYIRGFYSYELPAELCDRFSRDVMPLMPALRDPHPLPARPPGILPVMKIGIGLDARLGLPFDQLRAAAREAAGLGFESVWTPAGGVPDSFHVCAAWSHDTSLRTGISVVPAARMWTPLALAAQAATLAQLSAGQFVLGLGTGGYGPGFWASVGLPDRPIAVMREYVTEVRGLLAGQQVTAGPIIARADSAPGAPGWPQSASLGLADLPPAPVYLAALGPQMLRLAGQVADGALLNWATPERIAVSREQIDAGAARAGRGPGSVPTTMYIRVCIDDDVAAARRAFGAQVLSYAMGRPGTPQGAGYRGLFAQMGFDAELSELEQRRDRGAAMPELVDAASDEMLQAVGYYGPPSPAPAAFARLSAGLDEAIVRIVTARPGLEPVSQAMAALTPTLIRAAGQTGG
;
A
#
# COMPACT_ATOMS: atom_id res chain seq x y z
N MET A 1 25.43 31.75 10.24
CA MET A 1 24.50 31.32 11.32
C MET A 1 24.20 29.86 11.07
N THR A 2 24.69 29.00 11.92
CA THR A 2 24.50 27.55 11.79
C THR A 2 23.43 27.17 12.81
N SER A 3 22.22 26.86 12.33
CA SER A 3 21.14 26.39 13.20
C SER A 3 21.31 24.90 13.42
N LEU A 4 21.47 24.49 14.66
CA LEU A 4 21.52 23.08 15.04
C LEU A 4 20.14 22.65 15.57
N TYR A 5 19.51 21.67 14.92
CA TYR A 5 18.25 21.07 15.39
C TYR A 5 18.57 19.99 16.42
N ILE A 6 18.37 20.30 17.69
CA ILE A 6 18.40 19.33 18.77
C ILE A 6 16.99 19.17 19.34
N ARG A 7 16.39 18.03 19.05
CA ARG A 7 15.18 17.47 19.65
C ARG A 7 13.95 18.39 19.74
N GLY A 8 12.94 18.07 18.95
CA GLY A 8 11.58 18.57 19.09
C GLY A 8 11.38 19.96 18.50
N PHE A 9 10.23 20.23 18.07
CA PHE A 9 9.64 21.34 17.31
C PHE A 9 10.03 22.79 17.66
N TYR A 10 11.20 23.05 18.23
CA TYR A 10 11.66 24.39 18.56
C TYR A 10 13.08 24.63 18.04
N SER A 11 13.27 25.70 17.28
CA SER A 11 14.57 26.20 16.91
C SER A 11 15.16 27.02 18.08
N TYR A 12 16.32 26.63 18.58
CA TYR A 12 17.10 27.46 19.48
C TYR A 12 18.32 27.98 18.72
N GLU A 13 18.57 29.29 18.79
CA GLU A 13 19.84 29.83 18.38
C GLU A 13 20.88 29.51 19.48
N LEU A 14 21.84 28.66 19.12
CA LEU A 14 22.95 28.34 20.02
C LEU A 14 23.97 29.49 20.01
N PRO A 15 24.61 29.81 21.14
CA PRO A 15 25.73 30.73 21.17
C PRO A 15 26.81 30.32 20.17
N ALA A 16 27.44 31.29 19.51
CA ALA A 16 28.45 31.06 18.47
C ALA A 16 29.61 30.15 18.95
N GLU A 17 30.00 30.27 20.18
CA GLU A 17 31.04 29.42 20.81
C GLU A 17 30.68 27.94 20.87
N LEU A 18 29.37 27.62 21.06
CA LEU A 18 28.89 26.23 21.06
C LEU A 18 28.83 25.66 19.63
N CYS A 19 28.48 26.49 18.65
CA CYS A 19 28.48 26.11 17.24
C CYS A 19 29.92 25.83 16.77
N ASP A 20 30.87 26.65 17.16
CA ASP A 20 32.29 26.49 16.81
C ASP A 20 32.91 25.25 17.47
N ARG A 21 32.50 24.93 18.69
CA ARG A 21 32.94 23.75 19.41
C ARG A 21 32.38 22.49 18.76
N PHE A 22 31.09 22.48 18.40
CA PHE A 22 30.44 21.38 17.68
C PHE A 22 31.10 21.12 16.33
N SER A 23 31.37 22.18 15.57
CA SER A 23 32.03 22.09 14.26
C SER A 23 33.46 21.54 14.34
N ARG A 24 34.20 21.85 15.41
CA ARG A 24 35.57 21.36 15.59
C ARG A 24 35.64 19.96 16.16
N ASP A 25 34.83 19.65 17.18
CA ASP A 25 35.00 18.44 18.00
C ASP A 25 34.09 17.31 17.59
N VAL A 26 32.92 17.61 17.00
CA VAL A 26 31.86 16.61 16.67
C VAL A 26 31.73 16.35 15.18
N MET A 27 31.73 17.38 14.33
CA MET A 27 31.58 17.18 12.87
C MET A 27 32.66 16.30 12.24
N PRO A 28 33.93 16.34 12.62
CA PRO A 28 34.93 15.43 12.07
C PRO A 28 34.73 13.97 12.45
N LEU A 29 33.95 13.70 13.50
CA LEU A 29 33.63 12.33 13.95
C LEU A 29 32.39 11.75 13.30
N MET A 30 31.62 12.56 12.53
CA MET A 30 30.48 12.08 11.78
C MET A 30 30.96 11.33 10.53
N PRO A 31 30.53 10.08 10.32
CA PRO A 31 30.88 9.35 9.11
C PRO A 31 30.33 10.08 7.88
N ALA A 32 31.10 10.17 6.82
CA ALA A 32 30.65 10.69 5.52
C ALA A 32 29.38 9.95 5.10
N LEU A 33 28.35 10.71 4.70
CA LEU A 33 27.08 10.18 4.21
C LEU A 33 27.36 9.13 3.13
N ARG A 34 27.07 7.88 3.41
CA ARG A 34 27.15 6.80 2.41
C ARG A 34 25.96 6.92 1.47
N ASP A 35 26.21 6.68 0.20
CA ASP A 35 25.17 6.51 -0.80
C ASP A 35 24.13 5.47 -0.29
N PRO A 36 22.82 5.70 -0.52
CA PRO A 36 21.81 4.75 -0.09
C PRO A 36 22.14 3.39 -0.71
N HIS A 37 22.30 2.37 0.13
CA HIS A 37 22.53 1.01 -0.36
C HIS A 37 21.38 0.64 -1.30
N PRO A 38 21.66 0.32 -2.58
CA PRO A 38 20.66 -0.32 -3.41
C PRO A 38 20.29 -1.62 -2.74
N LEU A 39 18.98 -1.92 -2.68
CA LEU A 39 18.54 -3.27 -2.29
C LEU A 39 19.34 -4.28 -3.12
N PRO A 40 19.84 -5.38 -2.52
CA PRO A 40 20.67 -6.34 -3.23
C PRO A 40 19.97 -6.77 -4.53
N ALA A 41 20.69 -6.69 -5.64
CA ALA A 41 20.19 -7.09 -6.95
C ALA A 41 19.74 -8.56 -6.85
N ARG A 42 18.53 -8.83 -7.34
CA ARG A 42 17.97 -10.18 -7.37
C ARG A 42 18.87 -11.09 -8.23
N PRO A 43 19.34 -12.24 -7.73
CA PRO A 43 20.11 -13.16 -8.55
C PRO A 43 19.25 -13.64 -9.73
N PRO A 44 19.78 -13.64 -10.96
CA PRO A 44 19.04 -14.13 -12.12
C PRO A 44 18.79 -15.63 -12.00
N GLY A 45 17.58 -16.09 -12.25
CA GLY A 45 17.26 -17.49 -12.51
C GLY A 45 16.45 -18.26 -11.47
N ILE A 46 16.21 -17.75 -10.27
CA ILE A 46 15.31 -18.38 -9.29
C ILE A 46 14.10 -17.48 -9.11
N LEU A 47 12.93 -17.89 -9.62
CA LEU A 47 11.68 -17.25 -9.24
C LEU A 47 11.48 -17.52 -7.73
N PRO A 48 11.43 -16.49 -6.87
CA PRO A 48 11.16 -16.71 -5.46
C PRO A 48 9.78 -17.33 -5.31
N VAL A 49 9.65 -18.20 -4.35
CA VAL A 49 8.33 -18.69 -3.93
C VAL A 49 7.48 -17.47 -3.56
N MET A 50 6.33 -17.34 -4.18
CA MET A 50 5.38 -16.25 -3.90
C MET A 50 5.05 -16.22 -2.42
N LYS A 51 5.19 -15.05 -1.80
CA LYS A 51 4.80 -14.83 -0.41
C LYS A 51 3.28 -14.71 -0.31
N ILE A 52 2.73 -15.21 0.80
CA ILE A 52 1.29 -15.14 1.07
C ILE A 52 1.08 -14.42 2.39
N GLY A 53 0.48 -13.24 2.29
CA GLY A 53 0.11 -12.40 3.42
C GLY A 53 -1.38 -12.45 3.71
N ILE A 54 -1.77 -11.84 4.83
CA ILE A 54 -3.15 -11.66 5.27
C ILE A 54 -3.49 -10.17 5.40
N GLY A 55 -4.65 -9.76 4.93
CA GLY A 55 -5.16 -8.39 5.05
C GLY A 55 -6.28 -8.30 6.09
N LEU A 56 -5.99 -7.66 7.20
CA LEU A 56 -6.93 -7.42 8.30
C LEU A 56 -7.16 -5.92 8.44
N ASP A 57 -8.39 -5.46 8.36
CA ASP A 57 -8.68 -4.03 8.41
C ASP A 57 -9.94 -3.69 9.24
N ALA A 58 -10.14 -2.40 9.47
CA ALA A 58 -11.26 -1.90 10.24
C ALA A 58 -12.65 -2.24 9.65
N ARG A 59 -12.73 -2.59 8.35
CA ARG A 59 -14.00 -2.97 7.70
C ARG A 59 -14.51 -4.33 8.16
N LEU A 60 -13.66 -5.14 8.79
CA LEU A 60 -14.08 -6.38 9.44
C LEU A 60 -14.95 -6.12 10.68
N GLY A 61 -14.96 -4.87 11.18
CA GLY A 61 -15.74 -4.50 12.37
C GLY A 61 -15.24 -5.17 13.66
N LEU A 62 -14.01 -5.70 13.66
CA LEU A 62 -13.45 -6.38 14.83
C LEU A 62 -12.93 -5.37 15.85
N PRO A 63 -13.19 -5.56 17.14
CA PRO A 63 -12.49 -4.88 18.23
C PRO A 63 -10.96 -5.06 18.11
N PHE A 64 -10.20 -4.13 18.68
CA PHE A 64 -8.76 -4.11 18.53
C PHE A 64 -8.05 -5.37 19.06
N ASP A 65 -8.54 -5.91 20.18
CA ASP A 65 -8.04 -7.17 20.76
C ASP A 65 -8.30 -8.38 19.83
N GLN A 66 -9.43 -8.40 19.13
CA GLN A 66 -9.74 -9.43 18.13
C GLN A 66 -8.88 -9.28 16.86
N LEU A 67 -8.57 -8.05 16.42
CA LEU A 67 -7.61 -7.83 15.33
C LEU A 67 -6.20 -8.37 15.69
N ARG A 68 -5.78 -8.20 16.95
CA ARG A 68 -4.54 -8.78 17.46
C ARG A 68 -4.60 -10.31 17.52
N ALA A 69 -5.71 -10.87 17.98
CA ALA A 69 -5.93 -12.31 18.01
C ALA A 69 -5.87 -12.93 16.60
N ALA A 70 -6.54 -12.31 15.62
CA ALA A 70 -6.51 -12.74 14.22
C ALA A 70 -5.09 -12.73 13.64
N ALA A 71 -4.26 -11.73 13.96
CA ALA A 71 -2.87 -11.70 13.50
C ALA A 71 -2.02 -12.83 14.12
N ARG A 72 -2.22 -13.15 15.40
CA ARG A 72 -1.54 -14.30 16.04
C ARG A 72 -2.00 -15.63 15.44
N GLU A 73 -3.28 -15.78 15.15
CA GLU A 73 -3.81 -16.95 14.44
C GLU A 73 -3.19 -17.08 13.05
N ALA A 74 -3.14 -15.98 12.29
CA ALA A 74 -2.51 -15.97 10.97
C ALA A 74 -1.03 -16.39 11.02
N ALA A 75 -0.29 -15.93 12.01
CA ALA A 75 1.10 -16.37 12.22
C ALA A 75 1.19 -17.89 12.47
N GLY A 76 0.30 -18.43 13.30
CA GLY A 76 0.20 -19.88 13.55
C GLY A 76 -0.19 -20.70 12.32
N LEU A 77 -0.94 -20.12 11.40
CA LEU A 77 -1.35 -20.74 10.12
C LEU A 77 -0.27 -20.61 9.02
N GLY A 78 0.86 -19.94 9.30
CA GLY A 78 2.01 -19.84 8.39
C GLY A 78 1.93 -18.73 7.37
N PHE A 79 1.06 -17.72 7.55
CA PHE A 79 1.13 -16.49 6.75
C PHE A 79 2.46 -15.78 7.00
N GLU A 80 2.97 -15.06 6.00
CA GLU A 80 4.32 -14.45 6.04
C GLU A 80 4.28 -12.95 6.35
N SER A 81 3.10 -12.34 6.22
CA SER A 81 2.89 -10.93 6.49
C SER A 81 1.45 -10.62 6.85
N VAL A 82 1.25 -9.48 7.55
CA VAL A 82 -0.08 -8.95 7.87
C VAL A 82 -0.18 -7.50 7.45
N TRP A 83 -1.28 -7.15 6.80
CA TRP A 83 -1.46 -5.87 6.13
C TRP A 83 -2.77 -5.19 6.54
N THR A 84 -2.73 -3.85 6.64
CA THR A 84 -3.93 -3.03 6.85
C THR A 84 -3.88 -1.76 6.00
N PRO A 85 -5.00 -1.21 5.53
CA PRO A 85 -5.03 0.12 4.92
C PRO A 85 -5.02 1.21 6.01
N ALA A 86 -4.53 2.40 5.67
CA ALA A 86 -4.74 3.58 6.49
C ALA A 86 -6.09 4.26 6.17
N GLY A 87 -6.62 5.02 7.12
CA GLY A 87 -7.79 5.86 6.91
C GLY A 87 -9.01 5.50 7.74
N GLY A 88 -8.82 4.96 8.92
CA GLY A 88 -9.89 4.63 9.88
C GLY A 88 -9.42 4.54 11.31
N VAL A 89 -10.29 4.06 12.17
CA VAL A 89 -10.00 3.67 13.54
C VAL A 89 -10.18 2.16 13.62
N PRO A 90 -9.18 1.44 14.16
CA PRO A 90 -7.92 1.91 14.74
C PRO A 90 -6.90 2.42 13.67
N ASP A 91 -5.99 3.30 14.11
CA ASP A 91 -4.91 3.82 13.26
C ASP A 91 -3.94 2.72 12.82
N SER A 92 -3.56 2.73 11.53
CA SER A 92 -2.78 1.67 10.90
C SER A 92 -1.36 1.52 11.45
N PHE A 93 -0.68 2.60 11.84
CA PHE A 93 0.65 2.52 12.44
C PHE A 93 0.59 1.88 13.82
N HIS A 94 -0.41 2.25 14.64
CA HIS A 94 -0.61 1.64 15.96
C HIS A 94 -1.01 0.16 15.86
N VAL A 95 -1.83 -0.19 14.87
CA VAL A 95 -2.18 -1.60 14.57
C VAL A 95 -0.93 -2.40 14.20
N CYS A 96 -0.12 -1.89 13.26
CA CYS A 96 1.12 -2.57 12.86
C CYS A 96 2.12 -2.68 14.02
N ALA A 97 2.23 -1.66 14.89
CA ALA A 97 3.08 -1.73 16.09
C ALA A 97 2.64 -2.85 17.05
N ALA A 98 1.32 -2.99 17.28
CA ALA A 98 0.79 -4.05 18.10
C ALA A 98 1.04 -5.44 17.48
N TRP A 99 0.84 -5.60 16.18
CA TRP A 99 1.12 -6.86 15.47
C TRP A 99 2.60 -7.22 15.47
N SER A 100 3.49 -6.24 15.29
CA SER A 100 4.94 -6.47 15.39
C SER A 100 5.40 -6.90 16.79
N HIS A 101 4.67 -6.47 17.83
CA HIS A 101 4.91 -6.94 19.19
C HIS A 101 4.38 -8.36 19.43
N ASP A 102 3.22 -8.68 18.85
CA ASP A 102 2.49 -9.93 19.11
C ASP A 102 2.96 -11.10 18.24
N THR A 103 3.59 -10.82 17.10
CA THR A 103 3.92 -11.82 16.08
C THR A 103 5.28 -11.54 15.42
N SER A 104 5.82 -12.52 14.72
CA SER A 104 6.99 -12.37 13.85
C SER A 104 6.61 -12.03 12.39
N LEU A 105 5.34 -11.76 12.10
CA LEU A 105 4.88 -11.43 10.76
C LEU A 105 5.49 -10.09 10.31
N ARG A 106 5.86 -10.02 9.05
CA ARG A 106 6.14 -8.75 8.42
C ARG A 106 4.84 -7.93 8.37
N THR A 107 4.85 -6.72 8.89
CA THR A 107 3.70 -5.83 8.87
C THR A 107 3.74 -4.89 7.66
N GLY A 108 2.59 -4.51 7.14
CA GLY A 108 2.50 -3.59 6.03
C GLY A 108 1.26 -2.71 6.05
N ILE A 109 1.41 -1.48 5.54
CA ILE A 109 0.27 -0.60 5.32
C ILE A 109 0.03 -0.47 3.81
N SER A 110 -1.16 -0.81 3.34
CA SER A 110 -1.53 -0.72 1.93
C SER A 110 -2.91 -0.06 1.75
N VAL A 111 -2.94 1.27 1.66
CA VAL A 111 -1.87 2.27 1.57
C VAL A 111 -2.17 3.45 2.49
N VAL A 112 -1.14 4.22 2.81
CA VAL A 112 -1.33 5.57 3.34
C VAL A 112 -1.67 6.49 2.17
N PRO A 113 -2.80 7.21 2.19
CA PRO A 113 -3.10 8.25 1.21
C PRO A 113 -2.24 9.49 1.49
N ALA A 114 -1.01 9.46 1.02
CA ALA A 114 0.08 10.35 1.42
C ALA A 114 -0.29 11.84 1.36
N ALA A 115 -0.80 12.28 0.22
CA ALA A 115 -1.14 13.69 -0.01
C ALA A 115 -2.24 14.24 0.92
N ARG A 116 -3.02 13.37 1.56
CA ARG A 116 -4.16 13.79 2.38
C ARG A 116 -3.85 13.84 3.88
N MET A 117 -3.02 12.95 4.37
CA MET A 117 -2.93 12.68 5.81
C MET A 117 -1.60 13.11 6.43
N TRP A 118 -0.53 13.16 5.64
CA TRP A 118 0.83 13.22 6.20
C TRP A 118 1.77 14.08 5.37
N THR A 119 2.63 14.86 6.04
CA THR A 119 3.83 15.40 5.41
C THR A 119 4.87 14.29 5.23
N PRO A 120 5.78 14.38 4.25
CA PRO A 120 6.85 13.39 4.08
C PRO A 120 7.67 13.15 5.34
N LEU A 121 7.98 14.21 6.10
CA LEU A 121 8.74 14.10 7.34
C LEU A 121 7.98 13.34 8.43
N ALA A 122 6.72 13.68 8.68
CA ALA A 122 5.90 13.00 9.67
C ALA A 122 5.71 11.53 9.30
N LEU A 123 5.50 11.24 8.02
CA LEU A 123 5.34 9.89 7.52
C LEU A 123 6.62 9.06 7.66
N ALA A 124 7.78 9.64 7.30
CA ALA A 124 9.06 8.98 7.46
C ALA A 124 9.40 8.72 8.94
N ALA A 125 9.09 9.66 9.85
CA ALA A 125 9.29 9.46 11.29
C ALA A 125 8.46 8.30 11.83
N GLN A 126 7.18 8.20 11.43
CA GLN A 126 6.31 7.07 11.81
C GLN A 126 6.85 5.74 11.26
N ALA A 127 7.22 5.71 9.99
CA ALA A 127 7.75 4.51 9.35
C ALA A 127 9.08 4.07 9.96
N ALA A 128 10.00 5.00 10.23
CA ALA A 128 11.26 4.71 10.90
C ALA A 128 11.08 4.16 12.31
N THR A 129 10.15 4.72 13.09
CA THR A 129 9.81 4.22 14.41
C THR A 129 9.29 2.79 14.34
N LEU A 130 8.37 2.53 13.40
CA LEU A 130 7.79 1.19 13.25
C LEU A 130 8.82 0.19 12.71
N ALA A 131 9.71 0.61 11.83
CA ALA A 131 10.83 -0.25 11.37
C ALA A 131 11.75 -0.64 12.54
N GLN A 132 12.04 0.26 13.48
CA GLN A 132 12.80 -0.07 14.70
C GLN A 132 12.04 -1.05 15.58
N LEU A 133 10.74 -0.83 15.83
CA LEU A 133 9.91 -1.73 16.64
C LEU A 133 9.79 -3.13 16.03
N SER A 134 9.79 -3.25 14.72
CA SER A 134 9.64 -4.50 13.98
C SER A 134 10.96 -5.12 13.54
N ALA A 135 12.11 -4.58 13.96
CA ALA A 135 13.43 -5.00 13.48
C ALA A 135 13.55 -5.04 11.95
N GLY A 136 12.99 -4.05 11.27
CA GLY A 136 12.97 -3.93 9.81
C GLY A 136 11.88 -4.77 9.11
N GLN A 137 11.00 -5.40 9.85
CA GLN A 137 9.87 -6.19 9.30
C GLN A 137 8.63 -5.32 9.05
N PHE A 138 8.80 -4.14 8.46
CA PHE A 138 7.71 -3.22 8.11
C PHE A 138 7.83 -2.74 6.67
N VAL A 139 6.69 -2.60 5.99
CA VAL A 139 6.57 -2.04 4.64
C VAL A 139 5.60 -0.86 4.65
N LEU A 140 6.05 0.29 4.15
CA LEU A 140 5.23 1.47 3.98
C LEU A 140 4.65 1.53 2.57
N GLY A 141 3.36 1.31 2.42
CA GLY A 141 2.66 1.51 1.15
C GLY A 141 2.08 2.91 1.04
N LEU A 142 2.40 3.61 -0.03
CA LEU A 142 1.92 4.95 -0.35
C LEU A 142 0.97 4.94 -1.54
N GLY A 143 -0.05 5.77 -1.49
CA GLY A 143 -0.97 5.99 -2.60
C GLY A 143 -1.36 7.45 -2.74
N THR A 144 -1.94 7.81 -3.88
CA THR A 144 -2.41 9.19 -4.15
C THR A 144 -3.51 9.63 -3.19
N GLY A 145 -4.35 8.71 -2.74
CA GLY A 145 -5.55 9.03 -1.96
C GLY A 145 -6.59 9.88 -2.68
N GLY A 146 -6.40 10.17 -3.96
CA GLY A 146 -7.30 11.01 -4.76
C GLY A 146 -8.65 10.36 -5.00
N TYR A 147 -9.72 11.08 -4.70
CA TYR A 147 -11.09 10.55 -4.72
C TYR A 147 -12.07 11.38 -5.56
N GLY A 148 -11.60 12.16 -6.46
CA GLY A 148 -12.48 12.91 -7.36
C GLY A 148 -12.04 14.36 -7.63
N PRO A 149 -12.83 15.09 -8.43
CA PRO A 149 -12.56 16.47 -8.75
C PRO A 149 -12.38 17.34 -7.50
N GLY A 150 -11.39 18.23 -7.52
CA GLY A 150 -11.13 19.14 -6.41
C GLY A 150 -10.35 18.54 -5.22
N PHE A 151 -10.11 17.21 -5.18
CA PHE A 151 -9.35 16.60 -4.09
C PHE A 151 -7.96 17.25 -3.90
N TRP A 152 -7.20 17.38 -4.97
CA TRP A 152 -5.85 17.95 -4.92
C TRP A 152 -5.87 19.41 -4.46
N ALA A 153 -6.83 20.20 -4.95
CA ALA A 153 -7.01 21.58 -4.51
C ALA A 153 -7.37 21.67 -3.01
N SER A 154 -8.20 20.74 -2.51
CA SER A 154 -8.59 20.72 -1.09
C SER A 154 -7.45 20.42 -0.12
N VAL A 155 -6.35 19.83 -0.59
CA VAL A 155 -5.13 19.57 0.17
C VAL A 155 -3.97 20.50 -0.24
N GLY A 156 -4.26 21.57 -0.99
CA GLY A 156 -3.27 22.57 -1.40
C GLY A 156 -2.27 22.08 -2.47
N LEU A 157 -2.52 20.96 -3.11
CA LEU A 157 -1.64 20.36 -4.11
C LEU A 157 -2.18 20.53 -5.53
N PRO A 158 -1.31 20.63 -6.56
CA PRO A 158 -1.74 20.65 -7.95
C PRO A 158 -2.30 19.28 -8.37
N ASP A 159 -3.25 19.27 -9.30
CA ASP A 159 -3.77 18.04 -9.91
C ASP A 159 -2.74 17.40 -10.86
N ARG A 160 -1.63 16.95 -10.28
CA ARG A 160 -0.50 16.30 -10.96
C ARG A 160 -0.04 15.08 -10.16
N PRO A 161 -0.87 14.03 -10.04
CA PRO A 161 -0.62 12.92 -9.14
C PRO A 161 0.73 12.24 -9.34
N ILE A 162 1.20 12.11 -10.57
CA ILE A 162 2.51 11.50 -10.88
C ILE A 162 3.66 12.34 -10.31
N ALA A 163 3.62 13.66 -10.48
CA ALA A 163 4.67 14.55 -10.00
C ALA A 163 4.66 14.63 -8.46
N VAL A 164 3.47 14.76 -7.86
CA VAL A 164 3.29 14.75 -6.40
C VAL A 164 3.84 13.47 -5.80
N MET A 165 3.43 12.30 -6.31
CA MET A 165 3.89 11.02 -5.75
C MET A 165 5.38 10.78 -5.97
N ARG A 166 5.96 11.31 -7.06
CA ARG A 166 7.42 11.27 -7.25
C ARG A 166 8.14 12.00 -6.12
N GLU A 167 7.74 13.22 -5.81
CA GLU A 167 8.33 13.99 -4.70
C GLU A 167 8.13 13.26 -3.37
N TYR A 168 6.90 12.86 -3.03
CA TYR A 168 6.60 12.15 -1.80
C TYR A 168 7.47 10.90 -1.60
N VAL A 169 7.51 10.01 -2.58
CA VAL A 169 8.28 8.77 -2.47
C VAL A 169 9.78 9.06 -2.36
N THR A 170 10.29 10.01 -3.15
CA THR A 170 11.71 10.37 -3.12
C THR A 170 12.11 10.97 -1.77
N GLU A 171 11.30 11.89 -1.22
CA GLU A 171 11.57 12.52 0.07
C GLU A 171 11.48 11.52 1.22
N VAL A 172 10.43 10.72 1.28
CA VAL A 172 10.26 9.71 2.33
C VAL A 172 11.41 8.70 2.30
N ARG A 173 11.80 8.20 1.11
CA ARG A 173 12.93 7.28 0.98
C ARG A 173 14.26 7.91 1.39
N GLY A 174 14.51 9.16 0.98
CA GLY A 174 15.71 9.89 1.40
C GLY A 174 15.80 10.06 2.91
N LEU A 175 14.69 10.44 3.55
CA LEU A 175 14.60 10.57 5.02
C LEU A 175 14.83 9.23 5.72
N LEU A 176 14.23 8.16 5.24
CA LEU A 176 14.41 6.79 5.78
C LEU A 176 15.84 6.26 5.56
N ALA A 177 16.54 6.73 4.53
CA ALA A 177 17.96 6.45 4.31
C ALA A 177 18.89 7.31 5.18
N GLY A 178 18.35 8.11 6.10
CA GLY A 178 19.15 9.00 6.98
C GLY A 178 19.68 10.26 6.29
N GLN A 179 19.20 10.57 5.09
CA GLN A 179 19.67 11.73 4.34
C GLN A 179 19.02 13.03 4.84
N GLN A 180 19.71 14.14 4.65
CA GLN A 180 19.10 15.45 4.67
C GLN A 180 18.40 15.67 3.32
N VAL A 181 17.09 15.87 3.36
CA VAL A 181 16.24 16.01 2.18
C VAL A 181 15.72 17.43 2.09
N THR A 182 15.82 18.03 0.92
CA THR A 182 15.17 19.31 0.60
C THR A 182 13.80 19.01 -0.01
N ALA A 183 12.76 19.66 0.51
CA ALA A 183 11.41 19.50 0.01
C ALA A 183 11.32 19.87 -1.47
N GLY A 184 10.67 19.02 -2.25
CA GLY A 184 10.40 19.26 -3.66
C GLY A 184 9.50 20.48 -3.88
N PRO A 185 9.55 21.13 -5.05
CA PRO A 185 8.86 22.39 -5.30
C PRO A 185 7.33 22.28 -5.23
N ILE A 186 6.77 21.09 -5.36
CA ILE A 186 5.31 20.89 -5.29
C ILE A 186 4.88 20.81 -3.82
N ILE A 187 5.58 19.99 -3.01
CA ILE A 187 5.25 19.76 -1.60
C ILE A 187 5.59 21.00 -0.77
N ALA A 188 6.74 21.63 -1.03
CA ALA A 188 7.13 22.86 -0.35
C ALA A 188 6.13 24.01 -0.51
N ARG A 189 5.40 24.08 -1.64
CA ARG A 189 4.36 25.09 -1.87
C ARG A 189 3.07 24.80 -1.11
N ALA A 190 2.74 23.52 -0.88
CA ALA A 190 1.56 23.13 -0.10
C ALA A 190 1.70 23.52 1.37
N ASP A 191 2.93 23.44 1.90
CA ASP A 191 3.22 23.76 3.30
C ASP A 191 3.47 25.25 3.55
N SER A 192 3.52 26.07 2.50
CA SER A 192 3.79 27.51 2.58
C SER A 192 2.50 28.32 2.37
N ALA A 193 1.81 28.68 3.45
CA ALA A 193 0.90 29.81 3.37
C ALA A 193 1.68 31.09 3.05
N PRO A 194 1.19 31.99 2.16
CA PRO A 194 1.86 33.24 1.87
C PRO A 194 2.13 34.00 3.17
N GLY A 195 3.42 34.21 3.53
CA GLY A 195 3.83 34.92 4.73
C GLY A 195 3.96 34.10 6.01
N ALA A 196 3.71 32.78 5.98
CA ALA A 196 4.08 31.92 7.08
C ALA A 196 5.60 31.75 7.14
N PRO A 197 6.23 31.70 8.35
CA PRO A 197 7.60 31.23 8.45
C PRO A 197 7.64 29.81 7.89
N GLY A 198 8.28 29.66 6.73
CA GLY A 198 8.28 28.38 5.99
C GLY A 198 8.80 27.25 6.89
N TRP A 199 8.24 26.07 6.73
CA TRP A 199 8.87 24.84 7.20
C TRP A 199 10.32 24.82 6.73
N PRO A 200 11.24 24.19 7.47
CA PRO A 200 12.63 24.12 7.06
C PRO A 200 12.67 23.55 5.65
N GLN A 201 13.35 24.26 4.75
CA GLN A 201 13.52 23.83 3.34
C GLN A 201 14.25 22.49 3.23
N SER A 202 14.83 22.01 4.33
CA SER A 202 15.46 20.69 4.41
C SER A 202 15.15 20.04 5.76
N ALA A 203 14.97 18.73 5.76
CA ALA A 203 14.67 17.92 6.93
C ALA A 203 15.53 16.65 6.95
N SER A 204 15.79 16.12 8.15
CA SER A 204 16.35 14.78 8.35
C SER A 204 15.72 14.17 9.61
N LEU A 205 15.78 12.85 9.73
CA LEU A 205 15.30 12.17 10.94
C LEU A 205 16.31 12.25 12.11
N GLY A 206 17.52 12.75 11.84
CA GLY A 206 18.56 12.91 12.86
C GLY A 206 19.09 11.60 13.45
N LEU A 207 18.81 10.47 12.82
CA LEU A 207 19.25 9.13 13.22
C LEU A 207 20.02 8.49 12.07
N ALA A 208 21.16 7.90 12.40
CA ALA A 208 21.91 7.02 11.51
C ALA A 208 21.50 5.55 11.74
N ASP A 209 21.79 4.69 10.78
CA ASP A 209 21.65 3.23 10.87
C ASP A 209 20.20 2.76 11.23
N LEU A 210 19.20 3.43 10.63
CA LEU A 210 17.81 2.98 10.76
C LEU A 210 17.61 1.62 10.09
N PRO A 211 16.82 0.71 10.70
CA PRO A 211 16.38 -0.50 10.03
C PRO A 211 15.63 -0.17 8.74
N PRO A 212 15.71 -1.03 7.69
CA PRO A 212 15.04 -0.77 6.44
C PRO A 212 13.52 -0.68 6.62
N ALA A 213 12.91 0.32 5.96
CA ALA A 213 11.47 0.48 5.82
C ALA A 213 11.15 0.66 4.33
N PRO A 214 11.03 -0.42 3.54
CA PRO A 214 10.74 -0.33 2.12
C PRO A 214 9.47 0.48 1.85
N VAL A 215 9.56 1.38 0.86
CA VAL A 215 8.45 2.22 0.42
C VAL A 215 7.86 1.66 -0.87
N TYR A 216 6.64 1.14 -0.77
CA TYR A 216 5.90 0.62 -1.91
C TYR A 216 4.92 1.67 -2.44
N LEU A 217 4.76 1.75 -3.77
CA LEU A 217 3.86 2.70 -4.40
C LEU A 217 2.66 1.99 -5.03
N ALA A 218 1.45 2.43 -4.64
CA ALA A 218 0.22 1.96 -5.26
C ALA A 218 0.07 2.51 -6.68
N ALA A 219 -0.17 1.63 -7.62
CA ALA A 219 -0.21 1.97 -9.03
C ALA A 219 -1.31 1.18 -9.78
N LEU A 220 -2.10 1.90 -10.58
CA LEU A 220 -3.15 1.32 -11.44
C LEU A 220 -2.85 1.55 -12.92
N GLY A 221 -2.60 2.81 -13.28
CA GLY A 221 -2.36 3.21 -14.66
C GLY A 221 -0.87 3.15 -15.06
N PRO A 222 -0.58 3.12 -16.37
CA PRO A 222 0.78 2.86 -16.88
C PRO A 222 1.80 3.91 -16.44
N GLN A 223 1.40 5.16 -16.24
CA GLN A 223 2.32 6.20 -15.78
C GLN A 223 2.74 5.98 -14.31
N MET A 224 1.78 5.63 -13.43
CA MET A 224 2.07 5.36 -12.02
C MET A 224 2.84 4.04 -11.85
N LEU A 225 2.54 3.01 -12.66
CA LEU A 225 3.29 1.75 -12.69
C LEU A 225 4.75 1.99 -13.08
N ARG A 226 5.00 2.80 -14.13
CA ARG A 226 6.38 3.20 -14.49
C ARG A 226 7.04 4.04 -13.40
N LEU A 227 6.29 4.91 -12.73
CA LEU A 227 6.82 5.67 -11.60
C LEU A 227 7.22 4.73 -10.45
N ALA A 228 6.41 3.74 -10.10
CA ALA A 228 6.75 2.75 -9.08
C ALA A 228 8.06 2.05 -9.41
N GLY A 229 8.25 1.63 -10.67
CA GLY A 229 9.52 1.08 -11.15
C GLY A 229 10.72 2.02 -10.99
N GLN A 230 10.52 3.32 -11.19
CA GLN A 230 11.60 4.31 -11.12
C GLN A 230 12.04 4.64 -9.69
N VAL A 231 11.09 4.84 -8.77
CA VAL A 231 11.39 5.50 -7.48
C VAL A 231 11.02 4.70 -6.25
N ALA A 232 10.23 3.63 -6.36
CA ALA A 232 9.78 2.85 -5.21
C ALA A 232 10.60 1.57 -5.00
N ASP A 233 10.49 0.99 -3.81
CA ASP A 233 11.10 -0.30 -3.46
C ASP A 233 10.20 -1.48 -3.85
N GLY A 234 8.90 -1.23 -4.09
CA GLY A 234 7.92 -2.19 -4.58
C GLY A 234 6.68 -1.50 -5.14
N ALA A 235 5.83 -2.26 -5.81
CA ALA A 235 4.56 -1.80 -6.36
C ALA A 235 3.38 -2.52 -5.71
N LEU A 236 2.34 -1.76 -5.37
CA LEU A 236 1.08 -2.27 -4.83
C LEU A 236 0.00 -2.19 -5.91
N LEU A 237 -0.44 -3.35 -6.37
CA LEU A 237 -1.56 -3.50 -7.28
C LEU A 237 -2.86 -3.69 -6.49
N ASN A 238 -3.98 -3.52 -7.16
CA ASN A 238 -5.29 -3.74 -6.56
C ASN A 238 -6.33 -4.06 -7.65
N TRP A 239 -7.21 -5.03 -7.42
CA TRP A 239 -8.28 -5.40 -8.34
C TRP A 239 -7.79 -5.75 -9.77
N ALA A 240 -6.76 -6.54 -9.91
CA ALA A 240 -6.22 -6.93 -11.22
C ALA A 240 -6.43 -8.42 -11.48
N THR A 241 -6.71 -8.77 -12.73
CA THR A 241 -6.65 -10.15 -13.22
C THR A 241 -5.20 -10.59 -13.44
N PRO A 242 -4.90 -11.89 -13.58
CA PRO A 242 -3.55 -12.38 -13.90
C PRO A 242 -2.93 -11.73 -15.15
N GLU A 243 -3.73 -11.54 -16.20
CA GLU A 243 -3.30 -10.88 -17.45
C GLU A 243 -2.95 -9.40 -17.16
N ARG A 244 -3.75 -8.73 -16.32
CA ARG A 244 -3.48 -7.36 -15.95
C ARG A 244 -2.25 -7.24 -15.04
N ILE A 245 -1.96 -8.23 -14.20
CA ILE A 245 -0.73 -8.30 -13.41
C ILE A 245 0.48 -8.38 -14.33
N ALA A 246 0.43 -9.22 -15.37
CA ALA A 246 1.51 -9.33 -16.37
C ALA A 246 1.78 -7.99 -17.08
N VAL A 247 0.74 -7.33 -17.59
CA VAL A 247 0.84 -6.00 -18.22
C VAL A 247 1.39 -4.95 -17.23
N SER A 248 0.97 -5.02 -15.95
CA SER A 248 1.46 -4.10 -14.92
C SER A 248 2.95 -4.30 -14.65
N ARG A 249 3.42 -5.54 -14.61
CA ARG A 249 4.83 -5.88 -14.43
C ARG A 249 5.70 -5.31 -15.57
N GLU A 250 5.25 -5.44 -16.83
CA GLU A 250 5.97 -4.83 -17.96
C GLU A 250 6.15 -3.33 -17.81
N GLN A 251 5.12 -2.62 -17.34
CA GLN A 251 5.21 -1.18 -17.11
C GLN A 251 6.15 -0.82 -15.94
N ILE A 252 6.14 -1.62 -14.87
CA ILE A 252 7.04 -1.47 -13.73
C ILE A 252 8.48 -1.69 -14.18
N ASP A 253 8.75 -2.75 -14.93
CA ASP A 253 10.08 -3.07 -15.45
C ASP A 253 10.58 -2.01 -16.43
N ALA A 254 9.71 -1.47 -17.29
CA ALA A 254 10.05 -0.33 -18.15
C ALA A 254 10.40 0.93 -17.34
N GLY A 255 9.76 1.13 -16.18
CA GLY A 255 10.12 2.17 -15.22
C GLY A 255 11.47 1.92 -14.56
N ALA A 256 11.70 0.71 -14.07
CA ALA A 256 12.93 0.27 -13.43
C ALA A 256 14.14 0.43 -14.35
N ALA A 257 14.00 0.01 -15.62
CA ALA A 257 15.06 0.17 -16.62
C ALA A 257 15.47 1.64 -16.84
N ARG A 258 14.53 2.59 -16.81
CA ARG A 258 14.83 4.03 -16.90
C ARG A 258 15.62 4.57 -15.70
N ALA A 259 15.56 3.88 -14.57
CA ALA A 259 16.32 4.18 -13.37
C ALA A 259 17.59 3.32 -13.23
N GLY A 260 18.00 2.61 -14.30
CA GLY A 260 19.17 1.74 -14.30
C GLY A 260 18.99 0.45 -13.47
N ARG A 261 17.75 0.07 -13.16
CA ARG A 261 17.41 -1.14 -12.37
C ARG A 261 17.08 -2.30 -13.31
N GLY A 262 17.43 -3.52 -12.92
CA GLY A 262 17.14 -4.71 -13.71
C GLY A 262 15.64 -5.10 -13.70
N PRO A 263 15.17 -5.93 -14.65
CA PRO A 263 13.82 -6.46 -14.66
C PRO A 263 13.58 -7.31 -13.40
N GLY A 264 12.35 -7.25 -12.88
CA GLY A 264 11.96 -7.95 -11.65
C GLY A 264 12.59 -7.40 -10.36
N SER A 265 13.34 -6.30 -10.42
CA SER A 265 13.95 -5.67 -9.22
C SER A 265 12.93 -4.99 -8.31
N VAL A 266 11.73 -4.72 -8.82
CA VAL A 266 10.64 -4.07 -8.06
C VAL A 266 9.53 -5.11 -7.83
N PRO A 267 9.43 -5.67 -6.62
CA PRO A 267 8.42 -6.67 -6.31
C PRO A 267 7.01 -6.11 -6.44
N THR A 268 6.08 -6.95 -6.87
CA THR A 268 4.65 -6.65 -6.99
C THR A 268 3.85 -7.36 -5.92
N THR A 269 3.06 -6.61 -5.20
CA THR A 269 2.19 -7.09 -4.11
C THR A 269 0.75 -6.67 -4.40
N MET A 270 -0.23 -7.53 -4.12
CA MET A 270 -1.65 -7.22 -4.36
C MET A 270 -2.56 -7.79 -3.30
N TYR A 271 -3.59 -7.02 -2.91
CA TYR A 271 -4.76 -7.52 -2.21
C TYR A 271 -5.66 -8.31 -3.15
N ILE A 272 -5.88 -9.58 -2.86
CA ILE A 272 -6.91 -10.43 -3.49
C ILE A 272 -8.01 -10.66 -2.47
N ARG A 273 -9.19 -10.13 -2.75
CA ARG A 273 -10.32 -10.22 -1.82
C ARG A 273 -11.01 -11.56 -1.93
N VAL A 274 -11.38 -12.08 -0.77
CA VAL A 274 -12.10 -13.35 -0.65
C VAL A 274 -13.25 -13.21 0.33
N CYS A 275 -14.38 -13.83 0.04
CA CYS A 275 -15.51 -13.98 0.96
C CYS A 275 -15.85 -15.48 1.06
N ILE A 276 -15.42 -16.12 2.14
CA ILE A 276 -15.62 -17.55 2.36
C ILE A 276 -16.85 -17.74 3.21
N ASP A 277 -17.87 -18.36 2.63
CA ASP A 277 -19.08 -18.76 3.32
C ASP A 277 -19.80 -19.87 2.53
N ASP A 278 -20.40 -20.85 3.21
CA ASP A 278 -21.22 -21.90 2.60
C ASP A 278 -22.55 -21.36 2.06
N ASP A 279 -23.05 -20.24 2.62
CA ASP A 279 -24.11 -19.43 2.00
C ASP A 279 -23.51 -18.60 0.85
N VAL A 280 -23.43 -19.24 -0.33
CA VAL A 280 -22.87 -18.63 -1.54
C VAL A 280 -23.59 -17.33 -1.91
N ALA A 281 -24.89 -17.23 -1.66
CA ALA A 281 -25.65 -16.03 -1.98
C ALA A 281 -25.28 -14.86 -1.03
N ALA A 282 -25.09 -15.14 0.25
CA ALA A 282 -24.61 -14.13 1.20
C ALA A 282 -23.16 -13.70 0.90
N ALA A 283 -22.28 -14.68 0.59
CA ALA A 283 -20.89 -14.39 0.19
C ALA A 283 -20.84 -13.52 -1.07
N ARG A 284 -21.66 -13.86 -2.09
CA ARG A 284 -21.76 -13.08 -3.33
C ARG A 284 -22.21 -11.65 -3.09
N ARG A 285 -23.22 -11.44 -2.25
CA ARG A 285 -23.71 -10.10 -1.92
C ARG A 285 -22.64 -9.25 -1.23
N ALA A 286 -21.97 -9.80 -0.22
CA ALA A 286 -20.94 -9.10 0.52
C ALA A 286 -19.72 -8.76 -0.39
N PHE A 287 -19.26 -9.74 -1.16
CA PHE A 287 -18.15 -9.58 -2.08
C PHE A 287 -18.48 -8.64 -3.24
N GLY A 288 -19.63 -8.83 -3.90
CA GLY A 288 -20.07 -8.01 -5.02
C GLY A 288 -20.24 -6.53 -4.65
N ALA A 289 -20.78 -6.23 -3.47
CA ALA A 289 -20.86 -4.86 -2.98
C ALA A 289 -19.47 -4.23 -2.82
N GLN A 290 -18.47 -5.00 -2.38
CA GLN A 290 -17.08 -4.54 -2.35
C GLN A 290 -16.54 -4.27 -3.75
N VAL A 291 -16.72 -5.17 -4.71
CA VAL A 291 -16.27 -4.98 -6.11
C VAL A 291 -16.90 -3.72 -6.69
N LEU A 292 -18.23 -3.62 -6.65
CA LEU A 292 -18.96 -2.52 -7.28
C LEU A 292 -18.66 -1.17 -6.63
N SER A 293 -18.35 -1.12 -5.33
CA SER A 293 -17.94 0.11 -4.64
C SER A 293 -16.65 0.73 -5.21
N TYR A 294 -15.81 -0.08 -5.85
CA TYR A 294 -14.60 0.34 -6.54
C TYR A 294 -14.80 0.46 -8.06
N ALA A 295 -15.41 -0.55 -8.68
CA ALA A 295 -15.50 -0.69 -10.12
C ALA A 295 -16.38 0.37 -10.78
N MET A 296 -17.50 0.74 -10.14
CA MET A 296 -18.38 1.76 -10.69
C MET A 296 -17.80 3.15 -10.55
N GLY A 297 -17.87 3.93 -11.63
CA GLY A 297 -17.49 5.35 -11.64
C GLY A 297 -18.36 6.19 -10.72
N ARG A 298 -17.77 7.20 -10.11
CA ARG A 298 -18.53 8.23 -9.38
C ARG A 298 -19.12 9.21 -10.38
N PRO A 299 -20.33 9.74 -10.15
CA PRO A 299 -20.88 10.80 -10.97
C PRO A 299 -19.89 11.96 -11.14
N GLY A 300 -19.67 12.42 -12.37
CA GLY A 300 -18.74 13.51 -12.68
C GLY A 300 -17.25 13.13 -12.79
N THR A 301 -16.90 11.85 -12.64
CA THR A 301 -15.53 11.39 -12.92
C THR A 301 -15.42 10.81 -14.34
N PRO A 302 -14.27 11.01 -15.04
CA PRO A 302 -14.07 10.40 -16.35
C PRO A 302 -14.12 8.86 -16.26
N GLN A 303 -14.88 8.22 -17.15
CA GLN A 303 -15.04 6.74 -17.17
C GLN A 303 -13.73 5.98 -17.35
N GLY A 304 -12.73 6.55 -18.03
CA GLY A 304 -11.41 5.95 -18.19
C GLY A 304 -10.46 6.13 -17.00
N ALA A 305 -10.90 6.77 -15.90
CA ALA A 305 -10.03 7.07 -14.75
C ALA A 305 -10.18 6.07 -13.60
N GLY A 306 -9.13 5.92 -12.81
CA GLY A 306 -9.12 5.13 -11.58
C GLY A 306 -9.52 3.67 -11.77
N TYR A 307 -10.26 3.14 -10.81
CA TYR A 307 -10.72 1.75 -10.85
C TYR A 307 -11.74 1.50 -11.96
N ARG A 308 -12.63 2.46 -12.26
CA ARG A 308 -13.58 2.34 -13.36
C ARG A 308 -12.85 2.07 -14.69
N GLY A 309 -11.81 2.86 -14.97
CA GLY A 309 -10.97 2.65 -16.15
C GLY A 309 -10.17 1.35 -16.12
N LEU A 310 -9.73 0.89 -14.94
CA LEU A 310 -9.05 -0.40 -14.79
C LEU A 310 -9.98 -1.57 -15.16
N PHE A 311 -11.21 -1.58 -14.64
CA PHE A 311 -12.19 -2.62 -14.96
C PHE A 311 -12.62 -2.57 -16.43
N ALA A 312 -12.74 -1.37 -17.03
CA ALA A 312 -12.98 -1.23 -18.46
C ALA A 312 -11.87 -1.88 -19.31
N GLN A 313 -10.60 -1.70 -18.91
CA GLN A 313 -9.45 -2.33 -19.59
C GLN A 313 -9.38 -3.86 -19.41
N MET A 314 -10.09 -4.40 -18.42
CA MET A 314 -10.24 -5.84 -18.21
C MET A 314 -11.45 -6.44 -18.98
N GLY A 315 -12.17 -5.62 -19.78
CA GLY A 315 -13.27 -6.07 -20.63
C GLY A 315 -14.67 -5.80 -20.09
N PHE A 316 -14.80 -5.18 -18.88
CA PHE A 316 -16.09 -5.00 -18.20
C PHE A 316 -16.73 -3.63 -18.44
N ASP A 317 -16.35 -2.89 -19.50
CA ASP A 317 -16.83 -1.54 -19.78
C ASP A 317 -18.34 -1.47 -20.02
N ALA A 318 -18.85 -2.37 -20.86
CA ALA A 318 -20.29 -2.42 -21.20
C ALA A 318 -21.16 -2.76 -19.98
N GLU A 319 -20.75 -3.77 -19.22
CA GLU A 319 -21.47 -4.20 -18.02
C GLU A 319 -21.49 -3.09 -16.96
N LEU A 320 -20.35 -2.44 -16.71
CA LEU A 320 -20.28 -1.33 -15.76
C LEU A 320 -21.13 -0.15 -16.19
N SER A 321 -21.17 0.16 -17.50
CA SER A 321 -22.02 1.22 -18.04
C SER A 321 -23.51 0.94 -17.81
N GLU A 322 -23.94 -0.31 -17.94
CA GLU A 322 -25.31 -0.72 -17.63
C GLU A 322 -25.62 -0.60 -16.11
N LEU A 323 -24.72 -1.09 -15.25
CA LEU A 323 -24.86 -0.99 -13.79
C LEU A 323 -24.90 0.47 -13.34
N GLU A 324 -24.08 1.34 -13.92
CA GLU A 324 -24.08 2.78 -13.65
C GLU A 324 -25.40 3.44 -14.06
N GLN A 325 -25.97 3.06 -15.21
CA GLN A 325 -27.28 3.52 -15.64
C GLN A 325 -28.41 3.06 -14.70
N ARG A 326 -28.34 1.82 -14.17
CA ARG A 326 -29.29 1.34 -13.18
C ARG A 326 -29.18 2.11 -11.87
N ARG A 327 -27.97 2.34 -11.37
CA ARG A 327 -27.71 3.20 -10.20
C ARG A 327 -28.28 4.60 -10.39
N ASP A 328 -28.04 5.21 -11.54
CA ASP A 328 -28.46 6.59 -11.83
C ASP A 328 -30.01 6.69 -11.96
N ARG A 329 -30.68 5.57 -12.22
CA ARG A 329 -32.15 5.42 -12.13
C ARG A 329 -32.65 5.07 -10.73
N GLY A 330 -31.75 4.98 -9.73
CA GLY A 330 -32.12 4.76 -8.32
C GLY A 330 -32.01 3.32 -7.83
N ALA A 331 -31.43 2.40 -8.59
CA ALA A 331 -31.22 1.02 -8.11
C ALA A 331 -30.31 1.00 -6.89
N ALA A 332 -30.69 0.26 -5.87
CA ALA A 332 -29.91 0.08 -4.66
C ALA A 332 -28.75 -0.92 -4.87
N MET A 333 -27.72 -0.84 -4.00
CA MET A 333 -26.54 -1.71 -4.12
C MET A 333 -26.87 -3.21 -4.23
N PRO A 334 -27.82 -3.78 -3.45
CA PRO A 334 -28.19 -5.19 -3.62
C PRO A 334 -28.68 -5.53 -5.03
N GLU A 335 -29.51 -4.69 -5.63
CA GLU A 335 -30.03 -4.88 -7.00
C GLU A 335 -28.90 -4.79 -8.05
N LEU A 336 -27.92 -3.91 -7.82
CA LEU A 336 -26.75 -3.79 -8.68
C LEU A 336 -25.85 -5.04 -8.57
N VAL A 337 -25.66 -5.56 -7.36
CA VAL A 337 -24.91 -6.80 -7.14
C VAL A 337 -25.60 -7.98 -7.81
N ASP A 338 -26.93 -8.09 -7.69
CA ASP A 338 -27.68 -9.17 -8.35
C ASP A 338 -27.59 -9.11 -9.88
N ALA A 339 -27.46 -7.91 -10.44
CA ALA A 339 -27.29 -7.67 -11.87
C ALA A 339 -25.86 -7.84 -12.38
N ALA A 340 -24.85 -7.81 -11.50
CA ALA A 340 -23.46 -8.00 -11.88
C ALA A 340 -23.18 -9.46 -12.26
N SER A 341 -22.35 -9.69 -13.27
CA SER A 341 -21.97 -11.05 -13.70
C SER A 341 -21.00 -11.72 -12.71
N ASP A 342 -21.10 -13.02 -12.57
CA ASP A 342 -20.11 -13.82 -11.83
C ASP A 342 -18.74 -13.76 -12.50
N GLU A 343 -18.69 -13.61 -13.83
CA GLU A 343 -17.46 -13.45 -14.58
C GLU A 343 -16.67 -12.23 -14.09
N MET A 344 -17.30 -11.07 -14.01
CA MET A 344 -16.65 -9.85 -13.51
C MET A 344 -16.23 -9.99 -12.03
N LEU A 345 -17.10 -10.53 -11.20
CA LEU A 345 -16.81 -10.67 -9.77
C LEU A 345 -15.64 -11.63 -9.53
N GLN A 346 -15.64 -12.81 -10.16
CA GLN A 346 -14.62 -13.85 -9.96
C GLN A 346 -13.32 -13.59 -10.73
N ALA A 347 -13.32 -12.66 -11.67
CA ALA A 347 -12.10 -12.22 -12.36
C ALA A 347 -11.09 -11.55 -11.40
N VAL A 348 -11.58 -10.93 -10.32
CA VAL A 348 -10.75 -10.09 -9.42
C VAL A 348 -10.72 -10.57 -7.97
N GLY A 349 -11.36 -11.69 -7.65
CA GLY A 349 -11.37 -12.26 -6.31
C GLY A 349 -12.18 -13.55 -6.23
N TYR A 350 -12.55 -13.96 -5.01
CA TYR A 350 -13.29 -15.18 -4.80
C TYR A 350 -14.43 -14.99 -3.79
N TYR A 351 -15.56 -15.62 -4.02
CA TYR A 351 -16.63 -15.79 -3.05
C TYR A 351 -17.23 -17.19 -3.17
N GLY A 352 -17.61 -17.78 -2.04
CA GLY A 352 -18.22 -19.09 -1.98
C GLY A 352 -17.62 -20.01 -0.91
N PRO A 353 -17.83 -21.33 -1.03
CA PRO A 353 -17.42 -22.30 -0.03
C PRO A 353 -15.90 -22.43 0.08
N PRO A 354 -15.37 -22.96 1.21
CA PRO A 354 -13.93 -23.01 1.48
C PRO A 354 -13.15 -23.93 0.53
N SER A 355 -13.72 -25.03 0.05
CA SER A 355 -13.00 -26.08 -0.67
C SER A 355 -12.34 -25.61 -1.98
N PRO A 356 -12.98 -24.85 -2.90
CA PRO A 356 -12.36 -24.38 -4.12
C PRO A 356 -11.49 -23.12 -3.93
N ALA A 357 -11.54 -22.46 -2.78
CA ALA A 357 -10.90 -21.18 -2.54
C ALA A 357 -9.37 -21.18 -2.76
N PRO A 358 -8.60 -22.19 -2.31
CA PRO A 358 -7.14 -22.23 -2.53
C PRO A 358 -6.77 -22.23 -4.02
N ALA A 359 -7.46 -23.00 -4.84
CA ALA A 359 -7.20 -23.08 -6.29
C ALA A 359 -7.57 -21.75 -7.00
N ALA A 360 -8.71 -21.15 -6.62
CA ALA A 360 -9.11 -19.84 -7.14
C ALA A 360 -8.09 -18.76 -6.75
N PHE A 361 -7.62 -18.75 -5.51
CA PHE A 361 -6.63 -17.78 -5.03
C PHE A 361 -5.27 -17.97 -5.71
N ALA A 362 -4.81 -19.21 -5.86
CA ALA A 362 -3.56 -19.54 -6.56
C ALA A 362 -3.60 -19.03 -8.02
N ARG A 363 -4.70 -19.24 -8.74
CA ARG A 363 -4.91 -18.72 -10.09
C ARG A 363 -4.88 -17.18 -10.11
N LEU A 364 -5.61 -16.52 -9.24
CA LEU A 364 -5.70 -15.05 -9.17
C LEU A 364 -4.38 -14.38 -8.79
N SER A 365 -3.51 -15.09 -8.09
CA SER A 365 -2.21 -14.57 -7.62
C SER A 365 -1.06 -14.81 -8.60
N ALA A 366 -1.32 -15.44 -9.73
CA ALA A 366 -0.29 -15.75 -10.73
C ALA A 366 0.48 -14.47 -11.15
N GLY A 367 1.81 -14.53 -11.10
CA GLY A 367 2.68 -13.44 -11.49
C GLY A 367 2.99 -12.41 -10.39
N LEU A 368 2.44 -12.54 -9.18
CA LEU A 368 2.79 -11.70 -8.03
C LEU A 368 4.04 -12.21 -7.30
N ASP A 369 4.77 -11.32 -6.67
CA ASP A 369 5.82 -11.68 -5.69
C ASP A 369 5.23 -11.89 -4.30
N GLU A 370 4.12 -11.21 -4.00
CA GLU A 370 3.36 -11.39 -2.77
C GLU A 370 1.86 -11.19 -3.03
N ALA A 371 1.06 -12.19 -2.64
CA ALA A 371 -0.38 -12.12 -2.67
C ALA A 371 -0.94 -12.00 -1.26
N ILE A 372 -1.81 -11.02 -1.03
CA ILE A 372 -2.41 -10.78 0.28
C ILE A 372 -3.86 -11.23 0.24
N VAL A 373 -4.18 -12.27 1.02
CA VAL A 373 -5.56 -12.70 1.25
C VAL A 373 -6.29 -11.60 1.99
N ARG A 374 -7.14 -10.84 1.33
CA ARG A 374 -7.94 -9.81 1.97
C ARG A 374 -9.34 -10.28 2.24
N ILE A 375 -9.65 -10.46 3.51
CA ILE A 375 -10.93 -11.04 3.93
C ILE A 375 -12.05 -10.01 3.80
N VAL A 376 -13.16 -10.45 3.22
CA VAL A 376 -14.49 -9.85 3.26
C VAL A 376 -15.39 -10.88 3.93
N THR A 377 -16.24 -10.46 4.86
CA THR A 377 -17.13 -11.38 5.56
C THR A 377 -18.59 -11.11 5.21
N ALA A 378 -19.37 -12.16 5.02
CA ALA A 378 -20.82 -12.10 4.86
C ALA A 378 -21.54 -11.93 6.22
N ARG A 379 -20.86 -12.30 7.30
CA ARG A 379 -21.33 -12.25 8.68
C ARG A 379 -20.34 -11.49 9.56
N PRO A 380 -20.79 -10.78 10.61
CA PRO A 380 -19.88 -10.08 11.53
C PRO A 380 -19.15 -11.06 12.46
N GLY A 381 -18.04 -10.58 13.06
CA GLY A 381 -17.31 -11.28 14.11
C GLY A 381 -16.02 -11.96 13.66
N LEU A 382 -15.30 -12.52 14.61
CA LEU A 382 -13.98 -13.13 14.39
C LEU A 382 -14.08 -14.50 13.71
N GLU A 383 -15.14 -15.27 14.00
CA GLU A 383 -15.30 -16.63 13.49
C GLU A 383 -15.23 -16.73 11.95
N PRO A 384 -15.99 -15.94 11.14
CA PRO A 384 -15.85 -16.00 9.68
C PRO A 384 -14.46 -15.54 9.19
N VAL A 385 -13.75 -14.71 9.93
CA VAL A 385 -12.36 -14.34 9.63
C VAL A 385 -11.43 -15.54 9.82
N SER A 386 -11.55 -16.25 10.94
CA SER A 386 -10.78 -17.48 11.23
C SER A 386 -11.08 -18.58 10.21
N GLN A 387 -12.35 -18.77 9.83
CA GLN A 387 -12.73 -19.71 8.77
C GLN A 387 -12.06 -19.40 7.43
N ALA A 388 -12.06 -18.13 7.02
CA ALA A 388 -11.40 -17.70 5.79
C ALA A 388 -9.87 -17.92 5.83
N MET A 389 -9.22 -17.64 6.97
CA MET A 389 -7.79 -17.89 7.16
C MET A 389 -7.47 -19.39 7.09
N ALA A 390 -8.26 -20.24 7.75
CA ALA A 390 -8.09 -21.68 7.73
C ALA A 390 -8.25 -22.28 6.32
N ALA A 391 -9.23 -21.77 5.54
CA ALA A 391 -9.47 -22.19 4.16
C ALA A 391 -8.34 -21.78 3.19
N LEU A 392 -7.58 -20.74 3.51
CA LEU A 392 -6.59 -20.11 2.62
C LEU A 392 -5.19 -20.06 3.24
N THR A 393 -4.81 -21.11 3.97
CA THR A 393 -3.44 -21.19 4.49
C THR A 393 -2.42 -21.17 3.33
N PRO A 394 -1.22 -20.61 3.55
CA PRO A 394 -0.15 -20.66 2.54
C PRO A 394 0.15 -22.06 1.99
N THR A 395 0.06 -23.07 2.86
CA THR A 395 0.25 -24.49 2.46
C THR A 395 -0.82 -24.93 1.45
N LEU A 396 -2.09 -24.67 1.71
CA LEU A 396 -3.19 -25.04 0.82
C LEU A 396 -3.12 -24.31 -0.52
N ILE A 397 -2.83 -23.00 -0.50
CA ILE A 397 -2.69 -22.21 -1.73
C ILE A 397 -1.54 -22.73 -2.60
N ARG A 398 -0.38 -23.01 -2.01
CA ARG A 398 0.78 -23.52 -2.75
C ARG A 398 0.54 -24.92 -3.31
N ALA A 399 -0.10 -25.80 -2.54
CA ALA A 399 -0.46 -27.14 -3.01
C ALA A 399 -1.42 -27.07 -4.21
N ALA A 400 -2.44 -26.22 -4.16
CA ALA A 400 -3.40 -26.03 -5.24
C ALA A 400 -2.75 -25.44 -6.52
N GLY A 401 -1.76 -24.55 -6.37
CA GLY A 401 -1.02 -23.99 -7.51
C GLY A 401 -0.13 -24.99 -8.24
N GLN A 402 0.30 -26.07 -7.57
CA GLN A 402 1.12 -27.14 -8.17
C GLN A 402 0.29 -28.17 -8.96
N THR A 403 -0.98 -28.29 -8.66
CA THR A 403 -1.88 -29.27 -9.33
C THR A 403 -2.59 -28.72 -10.55
N GLY A 404 -2.51 -27.42 -10.80
CA GLY A 404 -3.19 -26.72 -11.91
C GLY A 404 -2.26 -26.23 -13.03
N GLY A 405 -0.99 -26.67 -13.03
CA GLY A 405 0.02 -26.31 -14.04
C GLY A 405 0.17 -27.37 -15.13
#